data_06b3f9078d4103aaf4187867383c2f8f
#
_entry.id   06b3f9078d4103aaf4187867383c2f8f
#
_cell.length_a   1.000
_cell.length_b   1.000
_cell.length_c   1.000
_cell.angle_alpha   90.00
_cell.angle_beta   90.00
_cell.angle_gamma   90.00
#
_symmetry.space_group_name_H-M   'P 1'
#
loop_
_entity.id
_entity.type
_entity.pdbx_description
1 polymer ?
#
loop_
_entity_poly.entity_id
_entity_poly.type
_entity_poly.pdbx_seq_one_letter_code
_entity_poly.pdbx_strand_id
1 'polypeptide(L)' 'MAKNESSENYLEAILMLRKKLPVVRSVDIANELGFKKSSVSIAMKKLRQENHITVTDAGFIYLTDSGKE' A
#
# COMPACT_ATOMS: atom_id res chain seq x y z
N MET A 1 4.87 -20.90 4.94
CA MET A 1 5.73 -19.79 5.34
C MET A 1 4.90 -18.59 5.75
N ALA A 2 5.27 -17.93 6.81
CA ALA A 2 4.53 -16.77 7.26
C ALA A 2 4.59 -15.66 6.22
N LYS A 3 3.50 -14.91 6.08
CA LYS A 3 3.46 -13.76 5.21
C LYS A 3 4.38 -12.68 5.75
N ASN A 4 5.15 -12.11 4.88
CA ASN A 4 6.07 -11.06 5.25
C ASN A 4 5.39 -9.70 5.08
N GLU A 5 5.12 -9.03 6.20
CA GLU A 5 4.49 -7.71 6.18
C GLU A 5 5.52 -6.60 6.03
N SER A 6 6.43 -6.78 5.11
CA SER A 6 7.48 -5.80 4.85
C SER A 6 6.96 -4.68 3.94
N SER A 7 7.68 -3.56 3.96
CA SER A 7 7.39 -2.43 3.08
C SER A 7 7.39 -2.85 1.61
N GLU A 8 8.30 -3.73 1.22
CA GLU A 8 8.37 -4.22 -0.16
C GLU A 8 7.08 -4.92 -0.59
N ASN A 9 6.52 -5.77 0.29
CA ASN A 9 5.29 -6.47 -0.04
C ASN A 9 4.13 -5.51 -0.25
N TYR A 10 4.05 -4.48 0.57
CA TYR A 10 3.01 -3.46 0.43
C TYR A 10 3.19 -2.67 -0.86
N LEU A 11 4.42 -2.27 -1.18
CA LEU A 11 4.70 -1.52 -2.40
C LEU A 11 4.41 -2.34 -3.65
N GLU A 12 4.75 -3.62 -3.65
CA GLU A 12 4.44 -4.52 -4.76
C GLU A 12 2.92 -4.68 -4.94
N ALA A 13 2.19 -4.81 -3.83
CA ALA A 13 0.74 -4.92 -3.89
C ALA A 13 0.12 -3.66 -4.51
N ILE A 14 0.61 -2.49 -4.13
CA ILE A 14 0.14 -1.23 -4.70
C ILE A 14 0.43 -1.17 -6.20
N LEU A 15 1.63 -1.57 -6.61
CA LEU A 15 2.00 -1.61 -8.03
C LEU A 15 1.08 -2.52 -8.83
N MET A 16 0.77 -3.69 -8.29
CA MET A 16 -0.14 -4.63 -8.95
C MET A 16 -1.55 -4.09 -9.04
N LEU A 17 -2.05 -3.54 -7.93
CA LEU A 17 -3.42 -3.07 -7.85
C LEU A 17 -3.67 -1.84 -8.73
N ARG A 18 -2.68 -0.95 -8.84
CA ARG A 18 -2.84 0.25 -9.68
C ARG A 18 -3.00 -0.10 -11.15
N LYS A 19 -2.58 -1.28 -11.57
CA LYS A 19 -2.78 -1.75 -12.94
C LYS A 19 -4.18 -2.27 -13.17
N LYS A 20 -4.84 -2.72 -12.12
CA LYS A 20 -6.19 -3.30 -12.19
C LYS A 20 -7.28 -2.30 -11.83
N LEU A 21 -6.99 -1.37 -10.94
CA LEU A 21 -7.96 -0.46 -10.37
C LEU A 21 -7.63 0.99 -10.75
N PRO A 22 -8.66 1.82 -10.95
CA PRO A 22 -8.41 3.24 -11.23
C PRO A 22 -7.75 3.96 -10.06
N VAL A 23 -8.05 3.53 -8.83
CA VAL A 23 -7.41 4.05 -7.61
C VAL A 23 -7.22 2.90 -6.63
N VAL A 24 -6.24 3.02 -5.75
CA VAL A 24 -5.93 2.00 -4.73
C VAL A 24 -6.18 2.60 -3.36
N ARG A 25 -6.83 1.82 -2.50
CA ARG A 25 -7.10 2.20 -1.11
C ARG A 25 -6.52 1.12 -0.20
N SER A 26 -6.39 1.44 1.10
CA SER A 26 -5.88 0.46 2.06
C SER A 26 -6.73 -0.81 2.12
N VAL A 27 -8.05 -0.70 1.93
CA VAL A 27 -8.92 -1.87 1.92
C VAL A 27 -8.58 -2.81 0.75
N ASP A 28 -8.20 -2.26 -0.39
CA ASP A 28 -7.81 -3.07 -1.54
C ASP A 28 -6.53 -3.84 -1.25
N ILE A 29 -5.58 -3.19 -0.58
CA ILE A 29 -4.32 -3.82 -0.19
C ILE A 29 -4.58 -4.91 0.85
N ALA A 30 -5.43 -4.64 1.82
CA ALA A 30 -5.78 -5.62 2.84
C ALA A 30 -6.39 -6.87 2.22
N ASN A 31 -7.30 -6.70 1.26
CA ASN A 31 -7.93 -7.81 0.56
C ASN A 31 -6.92 -8.58 -0.29
N GLU A 32 -6.03 -7.87 -0.97
CA GLU A 32 -5.04 -8.49 -1.84
C GLU A 32 -4.07 -9.35 -1.05
N LEU A 33 -3.58 -8.85 0.09
CA LEU A 33 -2.57 -9.52 0.89
C LEU A 33 -3.15 -10.43 1.97
N GLY A 34 -4.45 -10.31 2.24
CA GLY A 34 -5.09 -11.08 3.29
C GLY A 34 -4.70 -10.61 4.69
N PHE A 35 -4.37 -9.34 4.83
CA PHE A 35 -4.00 -8.76 6.12
C PHE A 35 -5.18 -8.01 6.71
N LYS A 36 -5.11 -7.73 8.02
CA LYS A 36 -6.13 -6.93 8.70
C LYS A 36 -6.00 -5.47 8.27
N LYS A 37 -7.13 -4.78 8.18
CA LYS A 37 -7.15 -3.36 7.84
C LYS A 37 -6.29 -2.52 8.78
N SER A 38 -6.30 -2.84 10.08
CA SER A 38 -5.50 -2.11 11.06
C SER A 38 -4.01 -2.23 10.77
N SER A 39 -3.55 -3.44 10.41
CA SER A 39 -2.14 -3.66 10.04
C SER A 39 -1.77 -2.88 8.80
N VAL A 40 -2.65 -2.90 7.80
CA VAL A 40 -2.41 -2.17 6.54
C VAL A 40 -2.37 -0.67 6.79
N SER A 41 -3.27 -0.15 7.61
CA SER A 41 -3.30 1.27 7.94
C SER A 41 -2.00 1.73 8.59
N ILE A 42 -1.46 0.94 9.49
CA ILE A 42 -0.19 1.25 10.15
C ILE A 42 0.94 1.23 9.12
N ALA A 43 0.96 0.22 8.24
CA ALA A 43 1.97 0.11 7.20
C ALA A 43 1.90 1.29 6.22
N MET A 44 0.69 1.69 5.83
CA MET A 44 0.52 2.82 4.91
C MET A 44 1.00 4.12 5.55
N LYS A 45 0.73 4.30 6.83
CA LYS A 45 1.21 5.47 7.57
C LYS A 45 2.74 5.53 7.58
N LYS A 46 3.38 4.38 7.82
CA LYS A 46 4.83 4.29 7.82
C LYS A 46 5.42 4.60 6.44
N LEU A 47 4.85 4.02 5.38
CA LEU A 47 5.31 4.25 4.02
C LEU A 47 5.15 5.71 3.62
N ARG A 48 4.07 6.35 4.07
CA ARG A 48 3.83 7.77 3.83
C ARG A 48 4.87 8.63 4.52
N GLN A 49 5.23 8.29 5.76
CA GLN A 49 6.27 9.00 6.51
C GLN A 49 7.63 8.86 5.84
N GLU A 50 7.89 7.73 5.19
CA GLU A 50 9.12 7.46 4.47
C GLU A 50 9.11 8.03 3.05
N ASN A 51 8.03 8.69 2.65
CA ASN A 51 7.86 9.28 1.33
C ASN A 51 7.83 8.27 0.17
N HIS A 52 7.49 7.02 0.46
CA HIS A 52 7.33 6.01 -0.58
C HIS A 52 5.97 6.09 -1.25
N ILE A 53 4.97 6.62 -0.53
CA ILE A 53 3.61 6.78 -1.04
C ILE A 53 3.06 8.13 -0.61
N THR A 54 2.02 8.57 -1.31
CA THR A 54 1.18 9.67 -0.87
C THR A 54 -0.25 9.17 -0.71
N VAL A 55 -0.98 9.75 0.22
CA VAL A 55 -2.37 9.39 0.47
C VAL A 55 -3.20 10.66 0.42
N THR A 56 -4.22 10.68 -0.42
CA THR A 56 -5.10 11.84 -0.56
C THR A 56 -6.12 11.90 0.59
N ASP A 57 -6.83 13.00 0.69
CA ASP A 57 -7.89 13.16 1.69
C ASP A 57 -9.00 12.12 1.50
N ALA A 58 -9.20 11.66 0.27
CA ALA A 58 -10.17 10.62 -0.03
C ALA A 58 -9.66 9.21 0.29
N GLY A 59 -8.40 9.09 0.71
CA GLY A 59 -7.81 7.81 1.05
C GLY A 59 -7.21 7.06 -0.14
N PHE A 60 -7.01 7.74 -1.26
CA PHE A 60 -6.40 7.13 -2.44
C PHE A 60 -4.89 7.12 -2.28
N ILE A 61 -4.28 6.00 -2.60
CA ILE A 61 -2.85 5.76 -2.40
C ILE A 61 -2.13 5.84 -3.75
N TYR A 62 -1.06 6.63 -3.79
CA TYR A 62 -0.22 6.77 -4.97
C TYR A 62 1.24 6.53 -4.60
N LEU A 63 1.97 5.89 -5.51
CA LEU A 63 3.40 5.68 -5.32
C LEU A 63 4.16 6.95 -5.71
N THR A 64 5.18 7.26 -4.93
CA THR A 64 6.14 8.31 -5.27
C THR A 64 7.24 7.69 -6.14
N ASP A 65 8.16 8.51 -6.63
CA ASP A 65 9.29 7.99 -7.39
C ASP A 65 10.14 7.03 -6.55
N SER A 66 10.32 7.31 -5.26
CA SER A 66 11.00 6.40 -4.34
C SER A 66 10.28 5.07 -4.21
N GLY A 67 8.96 5.10 -4.15
CA GLY A 67 8.15 3.90 -3.99
C GLY A 67 8.12 3.02 -5.22
N LYS A 68 8.40 3.56 -6.40
CA LYS A 68 8.37 2.81 -7.66
C LYS A 68 9.63 1.98 -7.89
N GLU A 69 10.66 2.28 -7.17
CA GLU A 69 11.92 1.53 -7.30
C GLU A 69 11.96 0.27 -6.39
#